data_b7dc43005ccf877eec0f14d8b37af98a
#
_entry.id   b7dc43005ccf877eec0f14d8b37af98a
#
_cell.length_a   1.000
_cell.length_b   1.000
_cell.length_c   1.000
_cell.angle_alpha   90.00
_cell.angle_beta   90.00
_cell.angle_gamma   90.00
#
_symmetry.space_group_name_H-M   'P 1'
#
loop_
_entity.id
_entity.type
_entity.pdbx_description
1 polymer ?
#
loop_
_entity_poly.entity_id
_entity_poly.type
_entity_poly.pdbx_seq_one_letter_code
_entity_poly.pdbx_strand_id
1 'polypeptide(L)'
;MPSGRPGGTDMPRIALIHALTHSIAPINEALARDWPDARRMNLVDDSLSADLARAGALDAAMTARFIALGDYAAATGADAILFTCSAFGPCIDAVKRKLAPLPVLKPNEAMVDEAVAMVRAHGGRIGLLATFAPTLASMPAEFSADVPLRTALADGALDALNRGDMAAHDQAALRAAQRLAADGCTVIALAQFSLARAHALIADATGLPVLTTPDSAVRALRRRVG
;
A
#
# COMPACT_ATOMS: atom_id res chain seq x y z
N MET A 1 -33.22 5.66 -17.53
CA MET A 1 -33.75 5.41 -16.18
C MET A 1 -32.62 4.94 -15.31
N PRO A 2 -32.13 5.69 -14.31
CA PRO A 2 -31.17 5.17 -13.37
C PRO A 2 -31.92 4.25 -12.41
N SER A 3 -31.61 2.96 -12.47
CA SER A 3 -32.09 1.97 -11.50
C SER A 3 -31.43 2.25 -10.17
N GLY A 4 -32.16 2.88 -9.24
CA GLY A 4 -31.78 3.00 -7.85
C GLY A 4 -31.59 1.59 -7.27
N ARG A 5 -30.42 1.32 -6.70
CA ARG A 5 -30.21 0.12 -5.89
C ARG A 5 -31.20 0.14 -4.71
N PRO A 6 -31.97 -0.92 -4.47
CA PRO A 6 -32.80 -0.99 -3.27
C PRO A 6 -31.89 -0.97 -2.04
N GLY A 7 -32.25 -0.17 -1.02
CA GLY A 7 -31.55 -0.03 0.25
C GLY A 7 -31.56 -1.32 1.07
N GLY A 8 -30.74 -2.26 0.72
CA GLY A 8 -30.30 -3.37 1.53
C GLY A 8 -28.91 -3.06 2.03
N THR A 9 -28.59 -3.44 3.26
CA THR A 9 -27.25 -3.40 3.86
C THR A 9 -26.32 -4.38 3.13
N ASP A 10 -26.05 -4.11 1.84
CA ASP A 10 -25.15 -4.96 1.07
C ASP A 10 -23.72 -4.57 1.50
N MET A 11 -23.05 -5.52 2.14
CA MET A 11 -21.67 -5.34 2.61
C MET A 11 -20.77 -4.98 1.42
N PRO A 12 -20.02 -3.86 1.50
CA PRO A 12 -19.24 -3.39 0.37
C PRO A 12 -18.22 -4.44 -0.08
N ARG A 13 -18.10 -4.62 -1.39
CA ARG A 13 -17.12 -5.53 -2.01
C ARG A 13 -15.87 -4.75 -2.37
N ILE A 14 -14.75 -5.13 -1.79
CA ILE A 14 -13.45 -4.55 -2.07
C ILE A 14 -12.64 -5.53 -2.91
N ALA A 15 -12.28 -5.12 -4.13
CA ALA A 15 -11.39 -5.86 -4.99
C ALA A 15 -9.93 -5.51 -4.68
N LEU A 16 -9.14 -6.52 -4.36
CA LEU A 16 -7.71 -6.42 -4.04
C LEU A 16 -6.94 -7.05 -5.20
N ILE A 17 -6.16 -6.26 -5.93
CA ILE A 17 -5.41 -6.72 -7.10
C ILE A 17 -3.92 -6.77 -6.76
N HIS A 18 -3.35 -7.97 -6.86
CA HIS A 18 -2.00 -8.30 -6.42
C HIS A 18 -1.10 -8.68 -7.57
N ALA A 19 0.13 -8.16 -7.58
CA ALA A 19 1.22 -8.62 -8.44
C ALA A 19 2.19 -9.55 -7.69
N LEU A 20 2.04 -9.68 -6.37
CA LEU A 20 2.86 -10.53 -5.49
C LEU A 20 1.99 -11.13 -4.40
N THR A 21 2.19 -12.42 -4.12
CA THR A 21 1.43 -13.15 -3.08
C THR A 21 1.70 -12.64 -1.66
N HIS A 22 2.88 -12.08 -1.39
CA HIS A 22 3.26 -11.53 -0.08
C HIS A 22 2.40 -10.34 0.39
N SER A 23 1.67 -9.70 -0.51
CA SER A 23 0.75 -8.60 -0.15
C SER A 23 -0.64 -9.05 0.26
N ILE A 24 -1.00 -10.32 0.02
CA ILE A 24 -2.37 -10.83 0.25
C ILE A 24 -2.70 -10.89 1.75
N ALA A 25 -1.87 -11.58 2.55
CA ALA A 25 -2.14 -11.75 3.97
C ALA A 25 -2.24 -10.38 4.71
N PRO A 26 -1.27 -9.45 4.58
CA PRO A 26 -1.32 -8.19 5.32
C PRO A 26 -2.58 -7.36 5.08
N ILE A 27 -3.06 -7.26 3.84
CA ILE A 27 -4.27 -6.47 3.56
C ILE A 27 -5.54 -7.20 4.00
N ASN A 28 -5.58 -8.52 3.86
CA ASN A 28 -6.73 -9.30 4.33
C ASN A 28 -6.84 -9.26 5.86
N GLU A 29 -5.73 -9.29 6.58
CA GLU A 29 -5.68 -9.15 8.04
C GLU A 29 -6.13 -7.75 8.49
N ALA A 30 -5.64 -6.70 7.83
CA ALA A 30 -6.04 -5.33 8.10
C ALA A 30 -7.56 -5.12 7.87
N LEU A 31 -8.10 -5.63 6.77
CA LEU A 31 -9.55 -5.58 6.50
C LEU A 31 -10.35 -6.40 7.52
N ALA A 32 -9.86 -7.59 7.92
CA ALA A 32 -10.56 -8.42 8.91
C ALA A 32 -10.62 -7.74 10.28
N ARG A 33 -9.58 -7.01 10.66
CA ARG A 33 -9.49 -6.30 11.93
C ARG A 33 -10.30 -5.00 11.94
N ASP A 34 -10.14 -4.16 10.90
CA ASP A 34 -10.60 -2.77 10.92
C ASP A 34 -11.90 -2.53 10.13
N TRP A 35 -12.26 -3.48 9.26
CA TRP A 35 -13.49 -3.42 8.47
C TRP A 35 -14.03 -4.82 8.15
N PRO A 36 -14.45 -5.62 9.18
CA PRO A 36 -14.85 -7.01 9.02
C PRO A 36 -16.05 -7.20 8.08
N ASP A 37 -16.92 -6.19 7.96
CA ASP A 37 -18.11 -6.24 7.10
C ASP A 37 -17.77 -6.09 5.61
N ALA A 38 -16.54 -5.67 5.24
CA ALA A 38 -16.14 -5.60 3.85
C ALA A 38 -15.93 -6.99 3.25
N ARG A 39 -16.62 -7.28 2.15
CA ARG A 39 -16.43 -8.49 1.37
C ARG A 39 -15.15 -8.37 0.53
N ARG A 40 -14.19 -9.22 0.76
CA ARG A 40 -12.88 -9.21 0.09
C ARG A 40 -12.90 -10.08 -1.14
N MET A 41 -12.39 -9.57 -2.26
CA MET A 41 -12.14 -10.31 -3.48
C MET A 41 -10.66 -10.14 -3.83
N ASN A 42 -9.89 -11.23 -3.77
CA ASN A 42 -8.48 -11.22 -4.14
C ASN A 42 -8.32 -11.68 -5.61
N LEU A 43 -7.65 -10.88 -6.41
CA LEU A 43 -7.27 -11.16 -7.79
C LEU A 43 -5.75 -11.10 -7.87
N VAL A 44 -5.12 -12.20 -8.29
CA VAL A 44 -3.65 -12.31 -8.34
C VAL A 44 -3.22 -12.53 -9.78
N ASP A 45 -2.27 -11.72 -10.23
CA ASP A 45 -1.51 -11.96 -11.44
C ASP A 45 -0.03 -11.87 -11.08
N ASP A 46 0.54 -12.98 -10.66
CA ASP A 46 1.91 -13.10 -10.16
C ASP A 46 2.98 -13.04 -11.27
N SER A 47 2.56 -13.03 -12.55
CA SER A 47 3.46 -12.81 -13.67
C SER A 47 3.80 -11.34 -13.92
N LEU A 48 3.02 -10.37 -13.40
CA LEU A 48 3.20 -8.94 -13.64
C LEU A 48 4.62 -8.44 -13.30
N SER A 49 5.13 -8.83 -12.13
CA SER A 49 6.46 -8.39 -11.68
C SER A 49 7.59 -8.99 -12.52
N ALA A 50 7.48 -10.26 -12.92
CA ALA A 50 8.44 -10.92 -13.79
C ALA A 50 8.43 -10.32 -15.20
N ASP A 51 7.24 -10.01 -15.72
CA ASP A 51 7.09 -9.41 -17.04
C ASP A 51 7.65 -7.97 -17.06
N LEU A 52 7.42 -7.18 -16.02
CA LEU A 52 8.04 -5.85 -15.89
C LEU A 52 9.56 -5.94 -15.80
N ALA A 53 10.10 -6.88 -15.02
CA ALA A 53 11.55 -7.07 -14.91
C ALA A 53 12.19 -7.44 -16.27
N ARG A 54 11.49 -8.24 -17.09
CA ARG A 54 11.93 -8.60 -18.43
C ARG A 54 11.83 -7.45 -19.42
N ALA A 55 10.75 -6.67 -19.37
CA ALA A 55 10.52 -5.53 -20.26
C ALA A 55 11.40 -4.31 -19.91
N GLY A 56 11.81 -4.18 -18.65
CA GLY A 56 12.63 -3.07 -18.15
C GLY A 56 11.89 -1.74 -17.96
N ALA A 57 10.66 -1.62 -18.49
CA ALA A 57 9.82 -0.41 -18.37
C ALA A 57 8.34 -0.76 -18.47
N LEU A 58 7.51 0.15 -17.97
CA LEU A 58 6.06 0.09 -18.15
C LEU A 58 5.72 0.55 -19.58
N ASP A 59 4.98 -0.29 -20.30
CA ASP A 59 4.56 -0.03 -21.67
C ASP A 59 3.02 0.00 -21.81
N ALA A 60 2.56 0.20 -23.05
CA ALA A 60 1.14 0.22 -23.38
C ALA A 60 0.47 -1.15 -23.17
N ALA A 61 1.20 -2.25 -23.40
CA ALA A 61 0.69 -3.61 -23.19
C ALA A 61 0.47 -3.88 -21.70
N MET A 62 1.41 -3.48 -20.84
CA MET A 62 1.26 -3.56 -19.38
C MET A 62 0.08 -2.71 -18.91
N THR A 63 -0.06 -1.49 -19.42
CA THR A 63 -1.20 -0.60 -19.10
C THR A 63 -2.53 -1.24 -19.50
N ALA A 64 -2.63 -1.83 -20.69
CA ALA A 64 -3.84 -2.53 -21.14
C ALA A 64 -4.20 -3.71 -20.25
N ARG A 65 -3.20 -4.44 -19.75
CA ARG A 65 -3.38 -5.56 -18.82
C ARG A 65 -3.94 -5.10 -17.46
N PHE A 66 -3.42 -3.99 -16.92
CA PHE A 66 -3.96 -3.39 -15.69
C PHE A 66 -5.41 -2.92 -15.88
N ILE A 67 -5.72 -2.32 -17.01
CA ILE A 67 -7.09 -1.91 -17.37
C ILE A 67 -8.01 -3.15 -17.39
N ALA A 68 -7.60 -4.24 -18.01
CA ALA A 68 -8.39 -5.47 -18.06
C ALA A 68 -8.66 -6.06 -16.66
N LEU A 69 -7.67 -6.04 -15.76
CA LEU A 69 -7.84 -6.45 -14.36
C LEU A 69 -8.83 -5.55 -13.62
N GLY A 70 -8.74 -4.24 -13.84
CA GLY A 70 -9.67 -3.26 -13.27
C GLY A 70 -11.09 -3.43 -13.79
N ASP A 71 -11.27 -3.61 -15.10
CA ASP A 71 -12.58 -3.87 -15.73
C ASP A 71 -13.22 -5.15 -15.18
N TYR A 72 -12.43 -6.22 -15.04
CA TYR A 72 -12.91 -7.47 -14.45
C TYR A 72 -13.38 -7.23 -13.00
N ALA A 73 -12.57 -6.56 -12.18
CA ALA A 73 -12.94 -6.26 -10.81
C ALA A 73 -14.24 -5.43 -10.74
N ALA A 74 -14.36 -4.39 -11.55
CA ALA A 74 -15.57 -3.56 -11.62
C ALA A 74 -16.79 -4.38 -12.07
N ALA A 75 -16.64 -5.26 -13.07
CA ALA A 75 -17.73 -6.12 -13.56
C ALA A 75 -18.25 -7.12 -12.53
N THR A 76 -17.45 -7.47 -11.50
CA THR A 76 -17.92 -8.28 -10.36
C THR A 76 -18.78 -7.52 -9.35
N GLY A 77 -19.00 -6.24 -9.57
CA GLY A 77 -19.73 -5.36 -8.65
C GLY A 77 -18.87 -4.90 -7.46
N ALA A 78 -17.58 -4.71 -7.65
CA ALA A 78 -16.73 -4.11 -6.63
C ALA A 78 -17.12 -2.66 -6.38
N ASP A 79 -17.19 -2.26 -5.11
CA ASP A 79 -17.47 -0.89 -4.69
C ASP A 79 -16.19 -0.04 -4.59
N ALA A 80 -15.04 -0.68 -4.51
CA ALA A 80 -13.71 -0.07 -4.66
C ALA A 80 -12.66 -1.10 -5.09
N ILE A 81 -11.55 -0.61 -5.64
CA ILE A 81 -10.39 -1.41 -6.04
C ILE A 81 -9.15 -0.87 -5.32
N LEU A 82 -8.35 -1.78 -4.76
CA LEU A 82 -7.01 -1.49 -4.24
C LEU A 82 -5.98 -2.33 -4.99
N PHE A 83 -5.03 -1.68 -5.63
CA PHE A 83 -3.81 -2.33 -6.12
C PHE A 83 -2.77 -2.38 -5.00
N THR A 84 -2.05 -3.50 -4.88
CA THR A 84 -1.13 -3.72 -3.76
C THR A 84 0.35 -3.71 -4.15
N CYS A 85 0.68 -3.32 -5.37
CA CYS A 85 2.06 -3.23 -5.85
C CYS A 85 2.37 -1.83 -6.40
N SER A 86 3.37 -1.15 -5.83
CA SER A 86 3.72 0.24 -6.15
C SER A 86 4.47 0.40 -7.49
N ALA A 87 5.07 -0.66 -8.01
CA ALA A 87 5.86 -0.59 -9.25
C ALA A 87 5.05 -0.18 -10.51
N PHE A 88 3.72 -0.21 -10.43
CA PHE A 88 2.81 -0.01 -11.56
C PHE A 88 1.99 1.27 -11.47
N GLY A 89 2.47 2.29 -10.77
CA GLY A 89 1.74 3.53 -10.52
C GLY A 89 1.06 4.14 -11.77
N PRO A 90 1.77 4.38 -12.89
CA PRO A 90 1.19 4.91 -14.12
C PRO A 90 0.07 4.04 -14.72
N CYS A 91 0.19 2.71 -14.65
CA CYS A 91 -0.85 1.78 -15.11
C CYS A 91 -2.10 1.88 -14.22
N ILE A 92 -1.91 1.97 -12.90
CA ILE A 92 -3.02 2.15 -11.94
C ILE A 92 -3.70 3.50 -12.16
N ASP A 93 -2.97 4.57 -12.45
CA ASP A 93 -3.54 5.88 -12.78
C ASP A 93 -4.42 5.83 -14.05
N ALA A 94 -4.06 5.01 -15.03
CA ALA A 94 -4.91 4.76 -16.21
C ALA A 94 -6.22 4.05 -15.82
N VAL A 95 -6.16 3.07 -14.93
CA VAL A 95 -7.36 2.40 -14.38
C VAL A 95 -8.23 3.38 -13.60
N LYS A 96 -7.64 4.22 -12.73
CA LYS A 96 -8.37 5.27 -11.98
C LYS A 96 -9.15 6.19 -12.91
N ARG A 97 -8.51 6.68 -13.98
CA ARG A 97 -9.17 7.57 -14.96
C ARG A 97 -10.29 6.85 -15.68
N LYS A 98 -10.09 5.60 -16.09
CA LYS A 98 -11.08 4.84 -16.86
C LYS A 98 -12.32 4.48 -16.05
N LEU A 99 -12.13 4.07 -14.79
CA LEU A 99 -13.21 3.55 -13.96
C LEU A 99 -13.90 4.62 -13.09
N ALA A 100 -13.50 5.90 -13.19
CA ALA A 100 -14.16 6.96 -12.44
C ALA A 100 -15.69 6.94 -12.69
N PRO A 101 -16.53 7.07 -11.64
CA PRO A 101 -16.23 7.47 -10.27
C PRO A 101 -15.90 6.33 -9.30
N LEU A 102 -15.74 5.09 -9.76
CA LEU A 102 -15.37 3.97 -8.88
C LEU A 102 -14.04 4.28 -8.17
N PRO A 103 -13.97 4.21 -6.82
CA PRO A 103 -12.73 4.41 -6.09
C PRO A 103 -11.69 3.35 -6.46
N VAL A 104 -10.56 3.79 -7.02
CA VAL A 104 -9.39 2.95 -7.29
C VAL A 104 -8.20 3.56 -6.56
N LEU A 105 -7.54 2.80 -5.69
CA LEU A 105 -6.41 3.24 -4.88
C LEU A 105 -5.11 2.61 -5.36
N LYS A 106 -4.04 3.42 -5.36
CA LYS A 106 -2.66 2.93 -5.40
C LYS A 106 -2.27 2.41 -4.00
N PRO A 107 -1.27 1.52 -3.90
CA PRO A 107 -0.95 0.88 -2.62
C PRO A 107 -0.56 1.87 -1.52
N ASN A 108 0.23 2.89 -1.85
CA ASN A 108 0.87 3.76 -0.85
C ASN A 108 0.17 5.13 -0.69
N GLU A 109 -0.74 5.52 -1.59
CA GLU A 109 -1.28 6.90 -1.61
C GLU A 109 -1.91 7.31 -0.28
N ALA A 110 -2.67 6.42 0.34
CA ALA A 110 -3.34 6.72 1.61
C ALA A 110 -2.35 6.92 2.77
N MET A 111 -1.29 6.11 2.81
CA MET A 111 -0.23 6.23 3.83
C MET A 111 0.59 7.51 3.62
N VAL A 112 0.90 7.86 2.38
CA VAL A 112 1.58 9.11 2.03
C VAL A 112 0.75 10.31 2.48
N ASP A 113 -0.55 10.33 2.13
CA ASP A 113 -1.48 11.40 2.52
C ASP A 113 -1.57 11.54 4.05
N GLU A 114 -1.67 10.44 4.79
CA GLU A 114 -1.72 10.45 6.25
C GLU A 114 -0.41 10.96 6.86
N ALA A 115 0.74 10.50 6.39
CA ALA A 115 2.04 10.95 6.89
C ALA A 115 2.26 12.45 6.65
N VAL A 116 1.92 12.93 5.46
CA VAL A 116 1.99 14.34 5.10
C VAL A 116 1.06 15.17 5.97
N ALA A 117 -0.18 14.73 6.17
CA ALA A 117 -1.15 15.43 7.03
C ALA A 117 -0.67 15.52 8.48
N MET A 118 -0.08 14.45 9.03
CA MET A 118 0.47 14.44 10.39
C MET A 118 1.60 15.47 10.55
N VAL A 119 2.56 15.50 9.63
CA VAL A 119 3.69 16.44 9.72
C VAL A 119 3.25 17.88 9.48
N ARG A 120 2.27 18.12 8.61
CA ARG A 120 1.69 19.47 8.45
C ARG A 120 0.96 19.95 9.69
N ALA A 121 0.28 19.08 10.41
CA ALA A 121 -0.46 19.42 11.62
C ALA A 121 0.44 19.61 12.84
N HIS A 122 1.49 18.83 12.99
CA HIS A 122 2.28 18.75 14.22
C HIS A 122 3.75 19.16 14.05
N GLY A 123 4.18 19.41 12.82
CA GLY A 123 5.58 19.62 12.48
C GLY A 123 6.38 18.32 12.47
N GLY A 124 7.68 18.44 12.18
CA GLY A 124 8.61 17.31 12.22
C GLY A 124 9.03 16.80 10.85
N ARG A 125 9.30 15.49 10.78
CA ARG A 125 9.85 14.82 9.59
C ARG A 125 9.29 13.41 9.43
N ILE A 126 9.02 13.01 8.19
CA ILE A 126 8.63 11.64 7.87
C ILE A 126 9.87 10.76 7.72
N GLY A 127 9.86 9.59 8.38
CA GLY A 127 10.81 8.50 8.14
C GLY A 127 10.18 7.46 7.22
N LEU A 128 10.63 7.36 5.97
CA LEU A 128 10.18 6.33 5.03
C LEU A 128 11.08 5.10 5.12
N LEU A 129 10.52 3.97 5.50
CA LEU A 129 11.24 2.70 5.67
C LEU A 129 10.82 1.71 4.60
N ALA A 130 11.79 1.09 3.92
CA ALA A 130 11.54 0.04 2.93
C ALA A 130 12.55 -1.11 3.07
N THR A 131 12.18 -2.28 2.54
CA THR A 131 13.06 -3.47 2.45
C THR A 131 13.71 -3.60 1.08
N PHE A 132 13.32 -2.76 0.11
CA PHE A 132 13.76 -2.84 -1.28
C PHE A 132 14.26 -1.47 -1.76
N ALA A 133 15.53 -1.38 -2.13
CA ALA A 133 16.16 -0.12 -2.48
C ALA A 133 15.47 0.66 -3.63
N PRO A 134 14.98 0.04 -4.70
CA PRO A 134 14.25 0.75 -5.74
C PRO A 134 12.99 1.46 -5.25
N THR A 135 12.33 0.97 -4.19
CA THR A 135 11.20 1.67 -3.55
C THR A 135 11.65 3.02 -2.99
N LEU A 136 12.82 3.07 -2.37
CA LEU A 136 13.37 4.32 -1.83
C LEU A 136 13.88 5.28 -2.92
N ALA A 137 14.15 4.78 -4.11
CA ALA A 137 14.50 5.63 -5.26
C ALA A 137 13.27 6.30 -5.90
N SER A 138 12.12 5.62 -5.93
CA SER A 138 10.91 6.09 -6.61
C SER A 138 9.90 6.76 -5.69
N MET A 139 9.65 6.19 -4.51
CA MET A 139 8.56 6.60 -3.64
C MET A 139 8.71 8.00 -3.00
N PRO A 140 9.90 8.55 -2.75
CA PRO A 140 10.02 9.93 -2.26
C PRO A 140 9.31 10.98 -3.14
N ALA A 141 9.22 10.74 -4.45
CA ALA A 141 8.51 11.64 -5.38
C ALA A 141 6.98 11.63 -5.19
N GLU A 142 6.43 10.68 -4.46
CA GLU A 142 5.00 10.63 -4.12
C GLU A 142 4.66 11.57 -2.93
N PHE A 143 5.66 11.98 -2.15
CA PHE A 143 5.48 12.90 -1.04
C PHE A 143 5.53 14.34 -1.51
N SER A 144 4.81 15.21 -0.79
CA SER A 144 4.83 16.65 -1.05
C SER A 144 6.22 17.23 -0.76
N ALA A 145 6.75 18.03 -1.68
CA ALA A 145 8.11 18.58 -1.59
C ALA A 145 8.34 19.54 -0.40
N ASP A 146 7.26 20.06 0.19
CA ASP A 146 7.30 20.94 1.37
C ASP A 146 7.44 20.17 2.69
N VAL A 147 7.35 18.83 2.66
CA VAL A 147 7.42 17.99 3.88
C VAL A 147 8.78 17.34 3.99
N PRO A 148 9.52 17.56 5.11
CA PRO A 148 10.81 16.93 5.32
C PRO A 148 10.71 15.40 5.35
N LEU A 149 11.52 14.72 4.54
CA LEU A 149 11.55 13.26 4.41
C LEU A 149 12.96 12.73 4.68
N ARG A 150 13.05 11.62 5.39
CA ARG A 150 14.24 10.76 5.51
C ARG A 150 13.88 9.36 5.06
N THR A 151 14.82 8.68 4.43
CA THR A 151 14.63 7.29 3.98
C THR A 151 15.59 6.35 4.70
N ALA A 152 15.16 5.13 4.98
CA ALA A 152 16.02 4.08 5.50
C ALA A 152 15.69 2.74 4.84
N LEU A 153 16.74 2.02 4.43
CA LEU A 153 16.63 0.65 3.97
C LEU A 153 16.78 -0.29 5.18
N ALA A 154 15.86 -1.24 5.30
CA ALA A 154 15.99 -2.36 6.21
C ALA A 154 16.84 -3.46 5.55
N ASP A 155 18.16 -3.27 5.58
CA ASP A 155 19.10 -4.17 4.93
C ASP A 155 18.92 -5.63 5.39
N GLY A 156 18.87 -6.55 4.44
CA GLY A 156 18.68 -7.98 4.65
C GLY A 156 17.24 -8.41 5.00
N ALA A 157 16.31 -7.46 5.19
CA ALA A 157 14.92 -7.80 5.55
C ALA A 157 14.21 -8.54 4.40
N LEU A 158 14.39 -8.11 3.15
CA LEU A 158 13.78 -8.78 2.01
C LEU A 158 14.30 -10.21 1.84
N ASP A 159 15.60 -10.42 2.01
CA ASP A 159 16.21 -11.75 1.94
C ASP A 159 15.74 -12.65 3.07
N ALA A 160 15.59 -12.10 4.28
CA ALA A 160 15.03 -12.83 5.41
C ALA A 160 13.58 -13.25 5.13
N LEU A 161 12.75 -12.34 4.61
CA LEU A 161 11.37 -12.62 4.20
C LEU A 161 11.30 -13.75 3.18
N ASN A 162 12.14 -13.70 2.14
CA ASN A 162 12.18 -14.72 1.08
C ASN A 162 12.60 -16.10 1.60
N ARG A 163 13.40 -16.15 2.66
CA ARG A 163 13.79 -17.41 3.33
C ARG A 163 12.78 -17.87 4.39
N GLY A 164 11.70 -17.11 4.62
CA GLY A 164 10.75 -17.40 5.69
C GLY A 164 11.23 -17.04 7.11
N ASP A 165 12.34 -16.30 7.23
CA ASP A 165 12.87 -15.84 8.53
C ASP A 165 12.22 -14.52 8.92
N MET A 166 11.01 -14.65 9.47
CA MET A 166 10.19 -13.51 9.86
C MET A 166 10.82 -12.70 11.01
N ALA A 167 11.52 -13.37 11.92
CA ALA A 167 12.18 -12.71 13.05
C ALA A 167 13.34 -11.83 12.56
N ALA A 168 14.18 -12.31 11.68
CA ALA A 168 15.28 -11.53 11.10
C ALA A 168 14.73 -10.35 10.27
N HIS A 169 13.64 -10.54 9.51
CA HIS A 169 12.93 -9.47 8.79
C HIS A 169 12.51 -8.34 9.74
N ASP A 170 11.78 -8.68 10.82
CA ASP A 170 11.24 -7.71 11.76
C ASP A 170 12.36 -6.97 12.52
N GLN A 171 13.43 -7.68 12.89
CA GLN A 171 14.59 -7.07 13.54
C GLN A 171 15.36 -6.12 12.60
N ALA A 172 15.48 -6.43 11.32
CA ALA A 172 16.08 -5.51 10.34
C ALA A 172 15.24 -4.25 10.16
N ALA A 173 13.90 -4.40 10.09
CA ALA A 173 12.98 -3.27 10.05
C ALA A 173 13.08 -2.40 11.31
N LEU A 174 13.14 -3.02 12.50
CA LEU A 174 13.30 -2.30 13.77
C LEU A 174 14.59 -1.47 13.79
N ARG A 175 15.73 -2.05 13.42
CA ARG A 175 17.01 -1.31 13.39
C ARG A 175 16.95 -0.10 12.45
N ALA A 176 16.30 -0.24 11.29
CA ALA A 176 16.12 0.86 10.35
C ALA A 176 15.20 1.95 10.93
N ALA A 177 14.12 1.57 11.61
CA ALA A 177 13.21 2.50 12.26
C ALA A 177 13.88 3.28 13.42
N GLN A 178 14.70 2.61 14.22
CA GLN A 178 15.47 3.27 15.28
C GLN A 178 16.46 4.30 14.73
N ARG A 179 17.09 4.05 13.57
CA ARG A 179 17.93 5.07 12.90
C ARG A 179 17.10 6.27 12.47
N LEU A 180 15.91 6.06 11.89
CA LEU A 180 15.00 7.16 11.51
C LEU A 180 14.56 7.98 12.73
N ALA A 181 14.26 7.32 13.86
CA ALA A 181 13.91 8.01 15.11
C ALA A 181 15.10 8.83 15.63
N ALA A 182 16.31 8.28 15.63
CA ALA A 182 17.54 8.99 16.01
C ALA A 182 17.85 10.18 15.07
N ASP A 183 17.47 10.10 13.79
CA ASP A 183 17.58 11.19 12.82
C ASP A 183 16.49 12.27 12.98
N GLY A 184 15.68 12.20 14.03
CA GLY A 184 14.64 13.17 14.35
C GLY A 184 13.37 13.06 13.53
N CYS A 185 13.07 11.87 12.98
CA CYS A 185 11.76 11.62 12.40
C CYS A 185 10.68 11.56 13.48
N THR A 186 9.51 12.09 13.20
CA THR A 186 8.37 12.20 14.14
C THR A 186 7.22 11.24 13.78
N VAL A 187 7.28 10.63 12.61
CA VAL A 187 6.38 9.58 12.14
C VAL A 187 7.15 8.63 11.24
N ILE A 188 6.88 7.34 11.32
CA ILE A 188 7.50 6.31 10.47
C ILE A 188 6.44 5.76 9.51
N ALA A 189 6.74 5.77 8.22
CA ALA A 189 5.91 5.24 7.15
C ALA A 189 6.54 3.96 6.57
N LEU A 190 5.84 2.83 6.69
CA LEU A 190 6.28 1.51 6.24
C LEU A 190 5.84 1.29 4.79
N ALA A 191 6.79 1.39 3.85
CA ALA A 191 6.54 1.51 2.40
C ALA A 191 6.05 0.22 1.72
N GLN A 192 5.95 -0.91 2.42
CA GLN A 192 5.56 -2.19 1.83
C GLN A 192 4.58 -2.94 2.73
N PHE A 193 3.67 -3.69 2.10
CA PHE A 193 2.67 -4.49 2.80
C PHE A 193 3.29 -5.49 3.78
N SER A 194 4.40 -6.12 3.39
CA SER A 194 5.13 -7.08 4.24
C SER A 194 5.69 -6.48 5.52
N LEU A 195 5.98 -5.18 5.54
CA LEU A 195 6.48 -4.47 6.73
C LEU A 195 5.41 -4.26 7.80
N ALA A 196 4.12 -4.36 7.45
CA ALA A 196 3.03 -4.13 8.40
C ALA A 196 3.12 -5.03 9.65
N ARG A 197 3.68 -6.24 9.51
CA ARG A 197 3.92 -7.17 10.63
C ARG A 197 4.85 -6.61 11.71
N ALA A 198 5.79 -5.74 11.34
CA ALA A 198 6.73 -5.11 12.26
C ALA A 198 6.16 -3.86 12.96
N HIS A 199 4.91 -3.45 12.65
CA HIS A 199 4.29 -2.23 13.16
C HIS A 199 4.38 -2.11 14.68
N ALA A 200 3.85 -3.10 15.41
CA ALA A 200 3.81 -3.05 16.88
C ALA A 200 5.23 -3.00 17.48
N LEU A 201 6.13 -3.85 16.98
CA LEU A 201 7.53 -3.89 17.43
C LEU A 201 8.23 -2.53 17.24
N ILE A 202 7.99 -1.87 16.11
CA ILE A 202 8.58 -0.56 15.82
C ILE A 202 7.94 0.53 16.68
N ALA A 203 6.62 0.55 16.79
CA ALA A 203 5.90 1.53 17.60
C ALA A 203 6.31 1.48 19.06
N ASP A 204 6.37 0.29 19.66
CA ASP A 204 6.76 0.08 21.04
C ASP A 204 8.23 0.51 21.30
N ALA A 205 9.12 0.21 20.35
CA ALA A 205 10.55 0.48 20.53
C ALA A 205 10.93 1.95 20.25
N THR A 206 10.18 2.66 19.42
CA THR A 206 10.48 4.06 19.05
C THR A 206 9.60 5.08 19.74
N GLY A 207 8.43 4.68 20.24
CA GLY A 207 7.41 5.59 20.79
C GLY A 207 6.79 6.52 19.75
N LEU A 208 7.06 6.30 18.45
CA LEU A 208 6.59 7.14 17.36
C LEU A 208 5.32 6.56 16.73
N PRO A 209 4.46 7.41 16.16
CA PRO A 209 3.41 6.95 15.24
C PRO A 209 4.03 6.18 14.06
N VAL A 210 3.49 5.00 13.80
CA VAL A 210 3.92 4.15 12.68
C VAL A 210 2.73 3.94 11.75
N LEU A 211 2.89 4.31 10.49
CA LEU A 211 1.88 4.12 9.46
C LEU A 211 2.25 2.92 8.60
N THR A 212 1.26 2.06 8.35
CA THR A 212 1.42 0.93 7.44
C THR A 212 0.60 1.12 6.18
N THR A 213 1.11 0.64 5.07
CA THR A 213 0.40 0.68 3.79
C THR A 213 -0.99 0.03 3.86
N PRO A 214 -1.16 -1.20 4.42
CA PRO A 214 -2.48 -1.82 4.48
C PRO A 214 -3.45 -1.09 5.40
N ASP A 215 -3.03 -0.63 6.59
CA ASP A 215 -3.94 0.01 7.54
C ASP A 215 -4.44 1.36 7.00
N SER A 216 -3.56 2.16 6.42
CA SER A 216 -3.93 3.43 5.78
C SER A 216 -4.87 3.20 4.58
N ALA A 217 -4.61 2.17 3.77
CA ALA A 217 -5.48 1.82 2.65
C ALA A 217 -6.88 1.42 3.12
N VAL A 218 -7.00 0.61 4.18
CA VAL A 218 -8.32 0.22 4.74
C VAL A 218 -9.08 1.44 5.24
N ARG A 219 -8.42 2.33 5.99
CA ARG A 219 -9.07 3.57 6.44
C ARG A 219 -9.54 4.44 5.27
N ALA A 220 -8.73 4.57 4.23
CA ALA A 220 -9.09 5.35 3.04
C ALA A 220 -10.24 4.73 2.24
N LEU A 221 -10.23 3.41 2.05
CA LEU A 221 -11.33 2.69 1.40
C LEU A 221 -12.63 2.87 2.15
N ARG A 222 -12.60 2.68 3.49
CA ARG A 222 -13.79 2.84 4.34
C ARG A 222 -14.38 4.25 4.27
N ARG A 223 -13.55 5.28 4.21
CA ARG A 223 -14.03 6.67 4.04
C ARG A 223 -14.65 6.95 2.66
N ARG A 224 -14.22 6.23 1.60
CA ARG A 224 -14.68 6.46 0.22
C ARG A 224 -15.91 5.66 -0.16
N VAL A 225 -16.16 4.56 0.54
CA VAL A 225 -17.23 3.59 0.23
C VAL A 225 -18.34 3.59 1.29
N GLY A 226 -17.99 3.83 2.56
CA GLY A 226 -18.91 3.92 3.70
C GLY A 226 -19.30 5.35 3.93
#